data_112f9ddea67b055a467e30fb38de6f58
#
_entry.id   112f9ddea67b055a467e30fb38de6f58
#
_cell.length_a   1.000
_cell.length_b   1.000
_cell.length_c   1.000
_cell.angle_alpha   90.00
_cell.angle_beta   90.00
_cell.angle_gamma   90.00
#
_symmetry.space_group_name_H-M   'P 1'
#
loop_
_entity.id
_entity.type
_entity.pdbx_description
1 polymer ?
#
loop_
_entity_poly.entity_id
_entity_poly.type
_entity_poly.pdbx_seq_one_letter_code
_entity_poly.pdbx_strand_id
1 'polypeptide(L)'
;MRFFLFLLATWCVAVCAANQPNILWITAEDMSATLGCYGDKYATTPNIDRLAKESVRYTKAFASAPVCSPSRSCLITGCYPTSLSTQQMRSGFAVPKTMRGFPALLRARGFYTSNNVKTDYNTGNYADIIKHSWDESSATAHWRKRADKEQPFFSIFNLMTSHQSRTMVWPYARFQKEVQSKLSPSEIHDPAKALLPSYYPDTPLIRREVARFYDCVTAMDKEVGAILQQLANDGLAGNTIVFFYSDHGSGMPRHKRALLESGMHVPLMIRFPKKWQHLAPAKPGTNSDRLVSFVDYAPTILSLTGVPIPESMQGQSFLGPKNMRPRRYVFGHRDRVDEVRDLARSVRDVRYLYIRNYMPHLGYNQPTVWPDNGEIRHEFYRLTDEKKMTAPQWHFAAPTRAVEELYDCQVDPQNLRNLADSRKHQAILNRLRAAHRKHIRDTIDLGFLPESEAWEMFSEKTGWELGQGGKVKIAPVQKAAAQVGTANEKTFVKNIKAEDASVRYWGAIGLANLEKLSLQTKQLLHKELEDPSPAVRIEAANTLARHGDLNAAVLVLIKDLAHENLIIVSHAARTIELLGEQAIAAKTPMEAALIRAEKIRPPDLSPVIVLPGDKDLAMFVAFSCRAFLTKLGK
;
A
#
# COMPACT_ATOMS: atom_id res chain seq x y z
N MET A 1 -37.47 12.21 -41.57
CA MET A 1 -37.47 12.27 -40.10
C MET A 1 -36.30 11.53 -39.43
N ARG A 2 -35.79 10.42 -39.94
CA ARG A 2 -34.64 9.68 -39.35
C ARG A 2 -33.27 10.35 -39.51
N PHE A 3 -33.04 11.13 -40.57
CA PHE A 3 -31.77 11.81 -40.82
C PHE A 3 -31.54 13.08 -39.92
N PHE A 4 -32.60 13.75 -39.52
CA PHE A 4 -32.48 14.93 -38.61
C PHE A 4 -32.16 14.54 -37.15
N LEU A 5 -32.59 13.38 -36.69
CA LEU A 5 -32.29 12.87 -35.35
C LEU A 5 -30.82 12.44 -35.21
N PHE A 6 -30.18 11.98 -36.28
CA PHE A 6 -28.76 11.57 -36.29
C PHE A 6 -27.82 12.80 -36.23
N LEU A 7 -28.18 13.89 -36.88
CA LEU A 7 -27.43 15.16 -36.84
C LEU A 7 -27.54 15.85 -35.48
N LEU A 8 -28.68 15.79 -34.79
CA LEU A 8 -28.86 16.30 -33.46
C LEU A 8 -28.09 15.51 -32.38
N ALA A 9 -27.99 14.18 -32.52
CA ALA A 9 -27.22 13.34 -31.60
C ALA A 9 -25.71 13.58 -31.72
N THR A 10 -25.18 13.77 -32.94
CA THR A 10 -23.77 14.12 -33.17
C THR A 10 -23.43 15.53 -32.69
N TRP A 11 -24.34 16.47 -32.81
CA TRP A 11 -24.16 17.83 -32.32
C TRP A 11 -24.19 17.91 -30.77
N CYS A 12 -25.05 17.14 -30.11
CA CYS A 12 -25.06 17.04 -28.64
C CYS A 12 -23.77 16.44 -28.08
N VAL A 13 -23.16 15.47 -28.75
CA VAL A 13 -21.88 14.88 -28.33
C VAL A 13 -20.74 15.87 -28.51
N ALA A 14 -20.70 16.61 -29.62
CA ALA A 14 -19.66 17.62 -29.87
C ALA A 14 -19.77 18.83 -28.90
N VAL A 15 -20.99 19.28 -28.58
CA VAL A 15 -21.21 20.37 -27.62
C VAL A 15 -20.86 19.95 -26.17
N CYS A 16 -21.07 18.67 -25.80
CA CYS A 16 -20.64 18.15 -24.51
C CYS A 16 -19.10 18.08 -24.39
N ALA A 17 -18.38 17.70 -25.43
CA ALA A 17 -16.91 17.59 -25.40
C ALA A 17 -16.22 18.96 -25.24
N ALA A 18 -16.76 20.01 -25.86
CA ALA A 18 -16.18 21.36 -25.82
C ALA A 18 -16.22 22.05 -24.44
N ASN A 19 -16.97 21.50 -23.46
CA ASN A 19 -17.15 22.08 -22.13
C ASN A 19 -16.68 21.18 -21.00
N GLN A 20 -15.66 20.33 -21.23
CA GLN A 20 -15.06 19.47 -20.22
C GLN A 20 -13.60 19.86 -19.95
N PRO A 21 -13.13 19.76 -18.68
CA PRO A 21 -11.72 20.00 -18.38
C PRO A 21 -10.86 18.83 -18.84
N ASN A 22 -9.65 19.13 -19.31
CA ASN A 22 -8.59 18.13 -19.29
C ASN A 22 -8.16 17.86 -17.85
N ILE A 23 -7.75 16.63 -17.57
CA ILE A 23 -7.24 16.22 -16.27
C ILE A 23 -5.81 15.69 -16.45
N LEU A 24 -4.89 16.27 -15.71
CA LEU A 24 -3.50 15.81 -15.62
C LEU A 24 -3.21 15.35 -14.19
N TRP A 25 -2.80 14.08 -14.02
CA TRP A 25 -2.25 13.59 -12.79
C TRP A 25 -0.73 13.46 -12.90
N ILE A 26 -0.01 14.05 -11.95
CA ILE A 26 1.43 13.87 -11.75
C ILE A 26 1.59 13.18 -10.41
N THR A 27 1.98 11.90 -10.45
CA THR A 27 2.13 11.07 -9.25
C THR A 27 3.61 10.89 -8.95
N ALA A 28 4.06 11.36 -7.79
CA ALA A 28 5.36 10.98 -7.24
C ALA A 28 5.26 9.58 -6.64
N GLU A 29 6.27 8.74 -6.83
CA GLU A 29 6.36 7.44 -6.18
C GLU A 29 6.98 7.59 -4.80
N ASP A 30 6.47 6.82 -3.82
CA ASP A 30 7.08 6.65 -2.49
C ASP A 30 7.49 7.98 -1.82
N MET A 31 6.59 8.95 -1.69
CA MET A 31 6.92 10.24 -1.14
C MET A 31 5.88 10.74 -0.12
N SER A 32 6.30 10.98 1.11
CA SER A 32 5.53 11.72 2.11
C SER A 32 5.47 13.22 1.75
N ALA A 33 4.81 14.04 2.57
CA ALA A 33 4.72 15.48 2.34
C ALA A 33 6.05 16.25 2.60
N THR A 34 7.18 15.69 2.15
CA THR A 34 8.55 16.20 2.30
C THR A 34 8.90 17.21 1.20
N LEU A 35 8.19 18.33 1.20
CA LEU A 35 8.24 19.40 0.18
C LEU A 35 8.31 20.77 0.84
N GLY A 36 8.98 21.74 0.22
CA GLY A 36 9.08 23.12 0.71
C GLY A 36 7.72 23.75 1.01
N CYS A 37 6.76 23.59 0.11
CA CYS A 37 5.39 24.10 0.28
C CYS A 37 4.61 23.41 1.43
N TYR A 38 5.04 22.26 1.94
CA TYR A 38 4.51 21.63 3.15
C TYR A 38 5.30 21.97 4.42
N GLY A 39 6.31 22.86 4.31
CA GLY A 39 7.08 23.36 5.44
C GLY A 39 8.38 22.60 5.73
N ASP A 40 8.78 21.69 4.85
CA ASP A 40 10.07 21.01 4.94
C ASP A 40 11.20 21.97 4.54
N LYS A 41 12.09 22.29 5.48
CA LYS A 41 13.18 23.26 5.29
C LYS A 41 14.41 22.67 4.61
N TYR A 42 14.52 21.35 4.55
CA TYR A 42 15.63 20.66 3.90
C TYR A 42 15.32 20.32 2.44
N ALA A 43 14.03 20.27 2.05
CA ALA A 43 13.62 20.00 0.69
C ALA A 43 13.92 21.16 -0.26
N THR A 44 14.38 20.86 -1.48
CA THR A 44 14.59 21.81 -2.58
C THR A 44 13.61 21.46 -3.71
N THR A 45 12.43 22.12 -3.74
CA THR A 45 11.31 21.78 -4.64
C THR A 45 10.68 23.00 -5.32
N PRO A 46 11.47 23.84 -6.05
CA PRO A 46 10.99 25.11 -6.56
C PRO A 46 9.85 25.01 -7.58
N ASN A 47 9.77 23.95 -8.39
CA ASN A 47 8.71 23.76 -9.38
C ASN A 47 7.38 23.38 -8.71
N ILE A 48 7.42 22.45 -7.74
CA ILE A 48 6.26 22.04 -6.97
C ILE A 48 5.79 23.18 -6.06
N ASP A 49 6.71 23.94 -5.46
CA ASP A 49 6.39 25.11 -4.63
C ASP A 49 5.70 26.21 -5.44
N ARG A 50 6.08 26.39 -6.72
CA ARG A 50 5.38 27.28 -7.64
C ARG A 50 3.99 26.75 -7.97
N LEU A 51 3.85 25.46 -8.30
CA LEU A 51 2.54 24.83 -8.52
C LEU A 51 1.62 24.99 -7.29
N ALA A 52 2.16 24.87 -6.08
CA ALA A 52 1.40 25.03 -4.84
C ALA A 52 0.79 26.44 -4.68
N LYS A 53 1.48 27.48 -5.15
CA LYS A 53 0.97 28.87 -5.14
C LYS A 53 -0.25 29.05 -6.07
N GLU A 54 -0.36 28.22 -7.09
CA GLU A 54 -1.47 28.22 -8.05
C GLU A 54 -2.55 27.18 -7.72
N SER A 55 -2.38 26.40 -6.64
CA SER A 55 -3.21 25.25 -6.27
C SER A 55 -3.94 25.47 -4.95
N VAL A 56 -4.98 24.65 -4.72
CA VAL A 56 -5.48 24.36 -3.37
C VAL A 56 -4.66 23.18 -2.84
N ARG A 57 -3.96 23.37 -1.73
CA ARG A 57 -3.13 22.37 -1.07
C ARG A 57 -3.90 21.68 0.06
N TYR A 58 -4.02 20.37 -0.01
CA TYR A 58 -4.66 19.58 1.03
C TYR A 58 -3.64 19.15 2.07
N THR A 59 -3.91 19.46 3.34
CA THR A 59 -3.03 19.15 4.46
C THR A 59 -3.33 17.79 5.09
N LYS A 60 -4.41 17.11 4.65
CA LYS A 60 -4.90 15.85 5.24
C LYS A 60 -5.38 14.88 4.15
N ALA A 61 -4.47 14.55 3.23
CA ALA A 61 -4.69 13.52 2.21
C ALA A 61 -3.94 12.23 2.59
N PHE A 62 -4.61 11.08 2.44
CA PHE A 62 -4.10 9.80 2.91
C PHE A 62 -4.27 8.70 1.87
N ALA A 63 -3.21 7.89 1.72
CA ALA A 63 -3.29 6.63 1.00
C ALA A 63 -4.22 5.63 1.72
N SER A 64 -4.71 4.62 1.02
CA SER A 64 -5.46 3.51 1.62
C SER A 64 -4.57 2.40 2.15
N ALA A 65 -3.36 2.28 1.60
CA ALA A 65 -2.33 1.33 2.02
C ALA A 65 -0.94 1.97 1.92
N PRO A 66 0.02 1.62 2.80
CA PRO A 66 1.36 2.18 2.80
C PRO A 66 2.30 1.46 1.81
N VAL A 67 1.79 1.03 0.65
CA VAL A 67 2.54 0.34 -0.40
C VAL A 67 1.85 0.47 -1.76
N CYS A 68 2.64 0.49 -2.83
CA CYS A 68 2.21 0.84 -4.19
C CYS A 68 0.98 0.06 -4.68
N SER A 69 1.07 -1.27 -4.80
CA SER A 69 0.05 -2.04 -5.54
C SER A 69 -1.33 -2.02 -4.88
N PRO A 70 -1.53 -2.25 -3.57
CA PRO A 70 -2.85 -2.07 -2.96
C PRO A 70 -3.35 -0.62 -3.02
N SER A 71 -2.46 0.37 -2.86
CA SER A 71 -2.81 1.78 -2.98
C SER A 71 -3.32 2.11 -4.39
N ARG A 72 -2.62 1.61 -5.42
CA ARG A 72 -2.99 1.82 -6.83
C ARG A 72 -4.24 1.04 -7.25
N SER A 73 -4.50 -0.12 -6.64
CA SER A 73 -5.79 -0.82 -6.77
C SER A 73 -6.94 0.06 -6.31
N CYS A 74 -6.79 0.73 -5.15
CA CYS A 74 -7.78 1.66 -4.64
C CYS A 74 -8.00 2.86 -5.58
N LEU A 75 -6.92 3.47 -6.07
CA LEU A 75 -6.99 4.63 -6.98
C LEU A 75 -7.72 4.30 -8.28
N ILE A 76 -7.44 3.15 -8.90
CA ILE A 76 -8.00 2.81 -10.21
C ILE A 76 -9.47 2.33 -10.13
N THR A 77 -9.87 1.72 -9.00
CA THR A 77 -11.21 1.14 -8.83
C THR A 77 -12.19 2.03 -8.10
N GLY A 78 -11.71 2.96 -7.24
CA GLY A 78 -12.56 3.70 -6.31
C GLY A 78 -13.16 2.84 -5.20
N CYS A 79 -12.56 1.65 -4.93
CA CYS A 79 -12.97 0.71 -3.90
C CYS A 79 -11.84 0.41 -2.93
N TYR A 80 -12.15 0.01 -1.70
CA TYR A 80 -11.13 -0.48 -0.77
C TYR A 80 -10.59 -1.83 -1.23
N PRO A 81 -9.27 -2.01 -1.30
CA PRO A 81 -8.65 -3.28 -1.71
C PRO A 81 -9.09 -4.47 -0.87
N THR A 82 -9.37 -4.25 0.42
CA THR A 82 -9.86 -5.27 1.35
C THR A 82 -11.24 -5.82 1.00
N SER A 83 -12.06 -5.05 0.29
CA SER A 83 -13.35 -5.51 -0.24
C SER A 83 -13.22 -6.29 -1.55
N LEU A 84 -12.09 -6.10 -2.26
CA LEU A 84 -11.81 -6.68 -3.57
C LEU A 84 -10.88 -7.91 -3.50
N SER A 85 -10.36 -8.28 -2.33
CA SER A 85 -9.26 -9.25 -2.14
C SER A 85 -7.94 -8.81 -2.79
N THR A 86 -7.76 -7.51 -3.06
CA THR A 86 -6.56 -6.94 -3.65
C THR A 86 -5.66 -6.23 -2.62
N GLN A 87 -5.80 -6.57 -1.33
CA GLN A 87 -5.04 -5.96 -0.22
C GLN A 87 -3.62 -6.51 -0.09
N GLN A 88 -3.36 -7.73 -0.53
CA GLN A 88 -2.03 -8.33 -0.52
C GLN A 88 -1.18 -7.75 -1.65
N MET A 89 0.07 -7.42 -1.41
CA MET A 89 0.95 -6.96 -2.49
C MET A 89 1.17 -8.07 -3.52
N ARG A 90 1.06 -7.74 -4.81
CA ARG A 90 1.08 -8.72 -5.91
C ARG A 90 -0.02 -9.76 -5.78
N SER A 91 -1.24 -9.28 -5.52
CA SER A 91 -2.42 -10.11 -5.44
C SER A 91 -2.77 -10.73 -6.80
N GLY A 92 -2.97 -12.05 -6.82
CA GLY A 92 -3.48 -12.79 -7.96
C GLY A 92 -5.01 -12.81 -8.06
N PHE A 93 -5.72 -12.26 -7.09
CA PHE A 93 -7.17 -12.24 -7.07
C PHE A 93 -7.75 -11.32 -8.13
N ALA A 94 -8.72 -11.82 -8.91
CA ALA A 94 -9.40 -11.02 -9.90
C ALA A 94 -10.45 -10.10 -9.27
N VAL A 95 -10.68 -8.95 -9.89
CA VAL A 95 -11.87 -8.11 -9.63
C VAL A 95 -12.97 -8.42 -10.66
N PRO A 96 -14.25 -8.08 -10.37
CA PRO A 96 -15.33 -8.30 -11.32
C PRO A 96 -15.03 -7.71 -12.70
N LYS A 97 -15.39 -8.41 -13.78
CA LYS A 97 -15.18 -7.95 -15.16
C LYS A 97 -15.88 -6.61 -15.47
N THR A 98 -16.87 -6.24 -14.67
CA THR A 98 -17.56 -4.94 -14.75
C THR A 98 -16.73 -3.80 -14.16
N MET A 99 -15.74 -4.08 -13.31
CA MET A 99 -14.80 -3.09 -12.73
C MET A 99 -13.57 -2.92 -13.62
N ARG A 100 -13.71 -2.11 -14.68
CA ARG A 100 -12.66 -1.91 -15.71
C ARG A 100 -11.68 -0.78 -15.41
N GLY A 101 -11.69 -0.24 -14.18
CA GLY A 101 -10.99 1.00 -13.83
C GLY A 101 -11.77 2.25 -14.26
N PHE A 102 -11.69 3.33 -13.46
CA PHE A 102 -12.47 4.54 -13.74
C PHE A 102 -12.10 5.23 -15.06
N PRO A 103 -10.86 5.17 -15.59
CA PRO A 103 -10.55 5.78 -16.89
C PRO A 103 -11.34 5.17 -18.05
N ALA A 104 -11.77 3.90 -17.95
CA ALA A 104 -12.66 3.29 -18.93
C ALA A 104 -14.00 4.03 -19.07
N LEU A 105 -14.48 4.61 -17.96
CA LEU A 105 -15.72 5.41 -17.97
C LEU A 105 -15.51 6.78 -18.64
N LEU A 106 -14.30 7.35 -18.50
CA LEU A 106 -13.90 8.57 -19.20
C LEU A 106 -13.78 8.32 -20.71
N ARG A 107 -13.15 7.21 -21.13
CA ARG A 107 -13.06 6.79 -22.54
C ARG A 107 -14.44 6.65 -23.17
N ALA A 108 -15.38 6.01 -22.45
CA ALA A 108 -16.76 5.86 -22.91
C ALA A 108 -17.48 7.22 -23.10
N ARG A 109 -16.93 8.30 -22.54
CA ARG A 109 -17.40 9.69 -22.68
C ARG A 109 -16.54 10.54 -23.61
N GLY A 110 -15.67 9.92 -24.39
CA GLY A 110 -14.88 10.55 -25.42
C GLY A 110 -13.55 11.15 -24.96
N PHE A 111 -13.11 10.90 -23.72
CA PHE A 111 -11.77 11.30 -23.27
C PHE A 111 -10.71 10.41 -23.91
N TYR A 112 -9.60 11.00 -24.33
CA TYR A 112 -8.35 10.27 -24.53
C TYR A 112 -7.68 10.00 -23.19
N THR A 113 -7.30 8.75 -22.93
CA THR A 113 -6.70 8.35 -21.65
C THR A 113 -5.29 7.80 -21.85
N SER A 114 -4.30 8.35 -21.13
CA SER A 114 -2.91 7.91 -21.24
C SER A 114 -2.25 7.71 -19.87
N ASN A 115 -1.43 6.66 -19.74
CA ASN A 115 -0.70 6.31 -18.54
C ASN A 115 0.80 6.11 -18.82
N ASN A 116 1.65 6.95 -18.25
CA ASN A 116 3.10 6.91 -18.36
C ASN A 116 3.70 6.63 -16.98
N VAL A 117 4.19 5.43 -16.68
CA VAL A 117 3.95 4.13 -17.32
C VAL A 117 3.50 3.11 -16.26
N LYS A 118 3.73 3.42 -14.96
CA LYS A 118 3.44 2.49 -13.88
C LYS A 118 1.94 2.21 -13.77
N THR A 119 1.58 0.95 -13.71
CA THR A 119 0.22 0.46 -13.49
C THR A 119 0.05 -0.09 -12.09
N ASP A 120 0.60 -1.25 -11.81
CA ASP A 120 0.64 -1.90 -10.47
C ASP A 120 -0.75 -2.01 -9.80
N TYR A 121 -1.80 -2.31 -10.60
CA TYR A 121 -3.21 -2.28 -10.14
C TYR A 121 -3.62 -3.46 -9.26
N ASN A 122 -2.71 -4.36 -8.97
CA ASN A 122 -2.81 -5.39 -7.92
C ASN A 122 -4.01 -6.34 -8.05
N THR A 123 -4.32 -6.78 -9.25
CA THR A 123 -5.44 -7.71 -9.53
C THR A 123 -5.04 -8.76 -10.53
N GLY A 124 -5.56 -10.00 -10.39
CA GLY A 124 -5.25 -11.12 -11.27
C GLY A 124 -5.67 -10.93 -12.73
N ASN A 125 -6.68 -10.09 -12.97
CA ASN A 125 -7.10 -9.69 -14.33
C ASN A 125 -6.57 -8.29 -14.70
N TYR A 126 -5.38 -7.94 -14.27
CA TYR A 126 -4.79 -6.61 -14.43
C TYR A 126 -4.64 -6.18 -15.90
N ALA A 127 -4.37 -7.13 -16.80
CA ALA A 127 -4.27 -6.85 -18.24
C ALA A 127 -5.59 -6.31 -18.82
N ASP A 128 -6.73 -6.84 -18.35
CA ASP A 128 -8.05 -6.34 -18.75
C ASP A 128 -8.28 -4.91 -18.22
N ILE A 129 -7.87 -4.63 -16.98
CA ILE A 129 -7.95 -3.28 -16.41
C ILE A 129 -7.15 -2.29 -17.27
N ILE A 130 -5.92 -2.61 -17.64
CA ILE A 130 -5.08 -1.77 -18.50
C ILE A 130 -5.72 -1.55 -19.86
N LYS A 131 -6.11 -2.64 -20.54
CA LYS A 131 -6.71 -2.62 -21.88
C LYS A 131 -7.97 -1.74 -21.96
N HIS A 132 -8.80 -1.79 -20.94
CA HIS A 132 -10.05 -1.02 -20.92
C HIS A 132 -9.86 0.41 -20.42
N SER A 133 -8.93 0.64 -19.51
CA SER A 133 -8.69 1.97 -18.91
C SER A 133 -7.97 2.94 -19.83
N TRP A 134 -7.05 2.45 -20.68
CA TRP A 134 -6.10 3.32 -21.38
C TRP A 134 -6.17 3.17 -22.88
N ASP A 135 -6.16 4.29 -23.61
CA ASP A 135 -5.87 4.32 -25.05
C ASP A 135 -4.38 4.03 -25.27
N GLU A 136 -3.52 4.51 -24.36
CA GLU A 136 -2.11 4.18 -24.34
C GLU A 136 -1.59 4.08 -22.90
N SER A 137 -0.88 2.95 -22.60
CA SER A 137 -0.15 2.75 -21.35
C SER A 137 1.27 2.30 -21.70
N SER A 138 2.22 3.23 -21.69
CA SER A 138 3.62 2.99 -22.09
C SER A 138 4.53 4.08 -21.50
N ALA A 139 5.86 3.88 -21.61
CA ALA A 139 6.85 4.88 -21.24
C ALA A 139 6.81 6.16 -22.11
N THR A 140 6.13 6.10 -23.25
CA THR A 140 5.95 7.22 -24.16
C THR A 140 4.51 7.72 -24.23
N ALA A 141 3.61 7.18 -23.38
CA ALA A 141 2.22 7.63 -23.32
C ALA A 141 2.12 9.12 -22.96
N HIS A 142 1.32 9.84 -23.72
CA HIS A 142 1.27 11.30 -23.60
C HIS A 142 -0.02 11.86 -24.20
N TRP A 143 -0.57 12.96 -23.65
CA TRP A 143 -1.76 13.65 -24.19
C TRP A 143 -1.56 14.12 -25.63
N ARG A 144 -0.31 14.36 -26.10
CA ARG A 144 0.02 14.78 -27.47
C ARG A 144 -0.33 13.74 -28.54
N LYS A 145 -0.51 12.47 -28.14
CA LYS A 145 -0.80 11.35 -29.07
C LYS A 145 -2.30 11.24 -29.44
N ARG A 146 -3.18 12.08 -28.84
CA ARG A 146 -4.57 12.12 -29.30
C ARG A 146 -4.63 12.54 -30.76
N ALA A 147 -5.45 11.82 -31.54
CA ALA A 147 -5.66 12.11 -32.96
C ALA A 147 -6.33 13.48 -33.15
N ASP A 148 -7.39 13.75 -32.38
CA ASP A 148 -8.05 15.05 -32.32
C ASP A 148 -7.48 15.88 -31.16
N LYS A 149 -6.93 17.05 -31.46
CA LYS A 149 -6.31 17.96 -30.47
C LYS A 149 -7.34 18.63 -29.56
N GLU A 150 -8.61 18.72 -29.99
CA GLU A 150 -9.72 19.26 -29.20
C GLU A 150 -10.33 18.19 -28.26
N GLN A 151 -10.03 16.91 -28.48
CA GLN A 151 -10.49 15.83 -27.60
C GLN A 151 -10.00 16.04 -26.16
N PRO A 152 -10.90 16.05 -25.15
CA PRO A 152 -10.47 16.14 -23.76
C PRO A 152 -9.64 14.92 -23.37
N PHE A 153 -8.70 15.09 -22.44
CA PHE A 153 -7.84 14.00 -22.00
C PHE A 153 -7.81 13.82 -20.48
N PHE A 154 -7.53 12.59 -20.09
CA PHE A 154 -7.07 12.20 -18.78
C PHE A 154 -5.68 11.55 -18.92
N SER A 155 -4.65 12.21 -18.45
CA SER A 155 -3.26 11.73 -18.56
C SER A 155 -2.62 11.60 -17.20
N ILE A 156 -1.90 10.47 -16.96
CA ILE A 156 -1.12 10.25 -15.75
C ILE A 156 0.37 10.13 -16.10
N PHE A 157 1.22 10.83 -15.32
CA PHE A 157 2.67 10.64 -15.28
C PHE A 157 3.07 10.11 -13.90
N ASN A 158 3.68 8.93 -13.88
CA ASN A 158 4.15 8.29 -12.65
C ASN A 158 5.66 8.46 -12.55
N LEU A 159 6.11 9.35 -11.67
CA LEU A 159 7.52 9.73 -11.54
C LEU A 159 8.24 8.77 -10.62
N MET A 160 9.10 7.94 -11.20
CA MET A 160 9.82 6.88 -10.49
C MET A 160 11.07 7.37 -9.74
N THR A 161 11.46 8.64 -9.89
CA THR A 161 12.73 9.16 -9.35
C THR A 161 12.77 9.18 -7.83
N SER A 162 11.63 9.35 -7.16
CA SER A 162 11.50 9.23 -5.69
C SER A 162 11.19 7.82 -5.18
N HIS A 163 11.05 6.80 -6.08
CA HIS A 163 10.75 5.43 -5.69
C HIS A 163 11.86 4.79 -4.85
N GLN A 164 11.52 3.90 -3.91
CA GLN A 164 12.41 3.22 -2.97
C GLN A 164 13.67 2.63 -3.62
N SER A 165 13.57 2.14 -4.85
CA SER A 165 14.74 1.63 -5.58
C SER A 165 15.88 2.66 -5.66
N ARG A 166 15.55 3.93 -5.90
CA ARG A 166 16.52 5.01 -6.08
C ARG A 166 16.90 5.66 -4.77
N THR A 167 15.92 5.85 -3.90
CA THR A 167 16.12 6.55 -2.62
C THR A 167 16.88 5.71 -1.59
N MET A 168 16.90 4.36 -1.74
CA MET A 168 17.43 3.50 -0.69
C MET A 168 18.11 2.21 -1.21
N VAL A 169 17.49 1.51 -2.21
CA VAL A 169 17.86 0.13 -2.55
C VAL A 169 19.05 0.01 -3.51
N TRP A 170 19.15 0.88 -4.51
CA TRP A 170 20.27 0.83 -5.44
C TRP A 170 21.61 1.06 -4.75
N PRO A 171 22.70 0.42 -5.20
CA PRO A 171 24.05 0.79 -4.77
C PRO A 171 24.28 2.29 -4.91
N TYR A 172 24.94 2.91 -3.92
CA TYR A 172 25.09 4.37 -3.87
C TYR A 172 25.72 4.94 -5.14
N ALA A 173 26.73 4.27 -5.71
CA ALA A 173 27.37 4.68 -6.96
C ALA A 173 26.40 4.71 -8.16
N ARG A 174 25.43 3.78 -8.20
CA ARG A 174 24.38 3.79 -9.24
C ARG A 174 23.44 4.99 -9.05
N PHE A 175 23.05 5.27 -7.82
CA PHE A 175 22.26 6.46 -7.51
C PHE A 175 22.97 7.74 -7.95
N GLN A 176 24.27 7.89 -7.62
CA GLN A 176 25.06 9.04 -8.03
C GLN A 176 25.06 9.22 -9.56
N LYS A 177 25.28 8.14 -10.29
CA LYS A 177 25.31 8.16 -11.77
C LYS A 177 23.95 8.47 -12.39
N GLU A 178 22.86 7.89 -11.90
CA GLU A 178 21.56 7.95 -12.58
C GLU A 178 20.63 9.06 -12.06
N VAL A 179 20.84 9.57 -10.85
CA VAL A 179 20.00 10.59 -10.22
C VAL A 179 20.81 11.83 -9.87
N GLN A 180 21.81 11.71 -9.00
CA GLN A 180 22.55 12.85 -8.45
C GLN A 180 23.30 13.64 -9.54
N SER A 181 23.79 12.97 -10.59
CA SER A 181 24.45 13.61 -11.74
C SER A 181 23.56 14.58 -12.54
N LYS A 182 22.23 14.54 -12.34
CA LYS A 182 21.26 15.46 -12.96
C LYS A 182 21.08 16.76 -12.16
N LEU A 183 21.67 16.82 -10.98
CA LEU A 183 21.63 17.97 -10.08
C LEU A 183 22.89 18.81 -10.24
N SER A 184 22.73 20.13 -10.12
CA SER A 184 23.88 21.03 -9.98
C SER A 184 24.52 20.85 -8.58
N PRO A 185 25.78 21.22 -8.38
CA PRO A 185 26.41 21.12 -7.05
C PRO A 185 25.64 21.82 -5.93
N SER A 186 24.93 22.92 -6.22
CA SER A 186 24.12 23.67 -5.27
C SER A 186 22.78 23.00 -4.93
N GLU A 187 22.33 22.04 -5.72
CA GLU A 187 21.09 21.29 -5.51
C GLU A 187 21.32 19.98 -4.76
N ILE A 188 22.58 19.52 -4.64
CA ILE A 188 22.94 18.32 -3.88
C ILE A 188 22.87 18.62 -2.39
N HIS A 189 22.13 17.79 -1.66
CA HIS A 189 21.90 17.98 -0.24
C HIS A 189 23.12 17.59 0.60
N ASP A 190 23.52 18.48 1.50
CA ASP A 190 24.61 18.24 2.45
C ASP A 190 24.15 17.32 3.59
N PRO A 191 24.69 16.07 3.73
CA PRO A 191 24.31 15.15 4.80
C PRO A 191 24.44 15.73 6.20
N ALA A 192 25.38 16.65 6.43
CA ALA A 192 25.58 17.28 7.75
C ALA A 192 24.38 18.13 8.18
N LYS A 193 23.59 18.63 7.20
CA LYS A 193 22.39 19.45 7.42
C LYS A 193 21.09 18.63 7.41
N ALA A 194 21.16 17.30 7.22
CA ALA A 194 19.98 16.45 7.16
C ALA A 194 19.16 16.53 8.45
N LEU A 195 17.87 16.81 8.32
CA LEU A 195 16.91 16.85 9.41
C LEU A 195 16.40 15.43 9.67
N LEU A 196 16.94 14.76 10.69
CA LEU A 196 16.55 13.41 11.05
C LEU A 196 15.30 13.42 11.95
N PRO A 197 14.28 12.59 11.65
CA PRO A 197 13.23 12.33 12.62
C PRO A 197 13.81 11.58 13.83
N SER A 198 13.24 11.76 15.02
CA SER A 198 13.79 11.22 16.27
C SER A 198 13.80 9.67 16.33
N TYR A 199 13.05 9.01 15.44
CA TYR A 199 13.07 7.55 15.27
C TYR A 199 14.21 7.05 14.34
N TYR A 200 15.06 7.94 13.81
CA TYR A 200 16.28 7.56 13.09
C TYR A 200 17.50 7.73 13.96
N PRO A 201 18.38 6.73 14.03
CA PRO A 201 19.70 6.91 14.63
C PRO A 201 20.50 7.98 13.90
N ASP A 202 21.22 8.80 14.64
CA ASP A 202 22.08 9.83 14.07
C ASP A 202 23.49 9.26 13.80
N THR A 203 23.68 8.75 12.59
CA THR A 203 24.98 8.27 12.09
C THR A 203 25.30 8.90 10.74
N PRO A 204 26.59 9.00 10.37
CA PRO A 204 26.98 9.51 9.04
C PRO A 204 26.29 8.77 7.88
N LEU A 205 26.10 7.46 8.00
CA LEU A 205 25.41 6.64 6.99
C LEU A 205 23.93 7.05 6.86
N ILE A 206 23.21 7.14 7.97
CA ILE A 206 21.79 7.52 7.95
C ILE A 206 21.60 8.94 7.42
N ARG A 207 22.46 9.89 7.81
CA ARG A 207 22.44 11.25 7.26
C ARG A 207 22.65 11.25 5.74
N ARG A 208 23.59 10.44 5.24
CA ARG A 208 23.86 10.29 3.80
C ARG A 208 22.63 9.73 3.07
N GLU A 209 21.98 8.70 3.60
CA GLU A 209 20.81 8.10 2.97
C GLU A 209 19.58 9.04 3.01
N VAL A 210 19.44 9.85 4.05
CA VAL A 210 18.42 10.90 4.10
C VAL A 210 18.72 11.99 3.05
N ALA A 211 19.97 12.46 2.93
CA ALA A 211 20.35 13.42 1.88
C ALA A 211 20.08 12.85 0.47
N ARG A 212 20.43 11.57 0.23
CA ARG A 212 20.10 10.84 -1.01
C ARG A 212 18.61 10.86 -1.32
N PHE A 213 17.74 10.66 -0.32
CA PHE A 213 16.29 10.74 -0.51
C PHE A 213 15.87 12.14 -1.02
N TYR A 214 16.40 13.21 -0.41
CA TYR A 214 16.08 14.58 -0.81
C TYR A 214 16.68 14.94 -2.18
N ASP A 215 17.82 14.40 -2.56
CA ASP A 215 18.34 14.52 -3.93
C ASP A 215 17.39 13.91 -4.96
N CYS A 216 16.80 12.75 -4.64
CA CYS A 216 15.77 12.14 -5.49
C CYS A 216 14.50 13.00 -5.57
N VAL A 217 14.09 13.65 -4.47
CA VAL A 217 12.94 14.58 -4.43
C VAL A 217 13.22 15.81 -5.32
N THR A 218 14.41 16.37 -5.25
CA THR A 218 14.80 17.52 -6.10
C THR A 218 14.87 17.15 -7.59
N ALA A 219 15.42 15.96 -7.90
CA ALA A 219 15.45 15.49 -9.29
C ALA A 219 14.02 15.23 -9.83
N MET A 220 13.12 14.70 -9.00
CA MET A 220 11.70 14.52 -9.34
C MET A 220 10.98 15.88 -9.51
N ASP A 221 11.29 16.89 -8.70
CA ASP A 221 10.75 18.24 -8.86
C ASP A 221 11.06 18.84 -10.24
N LYS A 222 12.26 18.59 -10.79
CA LYS A 222 12.62 18.99 -12.16
C LYS A 222 11.75 18.29 -13.21
N GLU A 223 11.44 17.00 -13.01
CA GLU A 223 10.55 16.25 -13.91
C GLU A 223 9.13 16.84 -13.88
N VAL A 224 8.61 17.21 -12.69
CA VAL A 224 7.33 17.93 -12.55
C VAL A 224 7.36 19.25 -13.31
N GLY A 225 8.43 20.05 -13.15
CA GLY A 225 8.63 21.32 -13.86
C GLY A 225 8.57 21.14 -15.38
N ALA A 226 9.23 20.10 -15.90
CA ALA A 226 9.26 19.81 -17.33
C ALA A 226 7.87 19.42 -17.87
N ILE A 227 7.08 18.62 -17.15
CA ILE A 227 5.72 18.25 -17.55
C ILE A 227 4.81 19.49 -17.57
N LEU A 228 4.87 20.33 -16.55
CA LEU A 228 4.07 21.56 -16.48
C LEU A 228 4.44 22.56 -17.61
N GLN A 229 5.73 22.65 -17.93
CA GLN A 229 6.20 23.48 -19.04
C GLN A 229 5.71 22.96 -20.40
N GLN A 230 5.70 21.62 -20.60
CA GLN A 230 5.13 21.01 -21.81
C GLN A 230 3.64 21.33 -21.95
N LEU A 231 2.88 21.24 -20.84
CA LEU A 231 1.45 21.57 -20.82
C LEU A 231 1.21 23.06 -21.20
N ALA A 232 2.06 23.95 -20.71
CA ALA A 232 2.00 25.38 -21.03
C ALA A 232 2.37 25.66 -22.52
N ASN A 233 3.44 25.03 -23.00
CA ASN A 233 3.90 25.17 -24.39
C ASN A 233 2.86 24.68 -25.42
N ASP A 234 2.07 23.67 -25.04
CA ASP A 234 0.98 23.12 -25.86
C ASP A 234 -0.29 24.01 -25.81
N GLY A 235 -0.29 25.11 -25.05
CA GLY A 235 -1.46 25.98 -24.88
C GLY A 235 -2.60 25.39 -24.04
N LEU A 236 -2.38 24.24 -23.36
CA LEU A 236 -3.42 23.46 -22.70
C LEU A 236 -3.59 23.83 -21.22
N ALA A 237 -2.66 24.60 -20.64
CA ALA A 237 -2.67 24.93 -19.21
C ALA A 237 -3.96 25.65 -18.76
N GLY A 238 -4.58 26.46 -19.65
CA GLY A 238 -5.84 27.18 -19.38
C GLY A 238 -7.09 26.30 -19.36
N ASN A 239 -7.02 25.05 -19.83
CA ASN A 239 -8.14 24.11 -19.86
C ASN A 239 -7.87 22.81 -19.08
N THR A 240 -6.75 22.71 -18.33
CA THR A 240 -6.34 21.49 -17.63
C THR A 240 -6.35 21.68 -16.12
N ILE A 241 -7.11 20.83 -15.39
CA ILE A 241 -7.02 20.68 -13.94
C ILE A 241 -5.84 19.74 -13.66
N VAL A 242 -4.88 20.20 -12.83
CA VAL A 242 -3.66 19.45 -12.53
C VAL A 242 -3.70 18.95 -11.08
N PHE A 243 -3.51 17.65 -10.89
CA PHE A 243 -3.32 17.01 -9.60
C PHE A 243 -1.86 16.63 -9.45
N PHE A 244 -1.25 17.02 -8.34
CA PHE A 244 0.03 16.48 -7.89
C PHE A 244 -0.18 15.76 -6.56
N TYR A 245 0.26 14.51 -6.47
CA TYR A 245 0.18 13.69 -5.26
C TYR A 245 1.22 12.56 -5.28
N SER A 246 1.37 11.82 -4.17
CA SER A 246 2.16 10.57 -4.11
C SER A 246 1.26 9.38 -3.90
N ASP A 247 1.70 8.18 -4.31
CA ASP A 247 0.91 6.94 -4.18
C ASP A 247 0.86 6.38 -2.74
N HIS A 248 1.83 6.71 -1.90
CA HIS A 248 1.89 6.51 -0.43
C HIS A 248 3.10 7.26 0.15
N GLY A 249 3.41 7.07 1.43
CA GLY A 249 4.56 7.71 2.08
C GLY A 249 5.91 7.23 1.56
N SER A 250 7.00 7.93 1.94
CA SER A 250 8.34 7.73 1.37
C SER A 250 8.88 6.31 1.51
N GLY A 251 9.78 5.92 0.60
CA GLY A 251 10.40 4.60 0.55
C GLY A 251 11.36 4.27 1.71
N MET A 252 11.49 5.17 2.67
CA MET A 252 12.43 5.10 3.79
C MET A 252 11.92 4.16 4.92
N PRO A 253 12.80 3.67 5.83
CA PRO A 253 12.39 2.87 6.99
C PRO A 253 11.31 3.56 7.84
N ARG A 254 10.36 2.79 8.40
CA ARG A 254 9.21 3.27 9.17
C ARG A 254 8.19 4.13 8.40
N HIS A 255 8.39 4.35 7.11
CA HIS A 255 7.46 5.04 6.21
C HIS A 255 6.69 4.01 5.38
N LYS A 256 7.18 3.63 4.21
CA LYS A 256 6.61 2.54 3.41
C LYS A 256 6.40 1.28 4.26
N ARG A 257 5.28 0.61 4.12
CA ARG A 257 4.85 -0.58 4.88
C ARG A 257 4.32 -0.29 6.30
N ALA A 258 4.28 0.97 6.79
CA ALA A 258 3.76 1.31 8.11
C ALA A 258 2.46 2.15 8.01
N LEU A 259 1.44 1.80 8.83
CA LEU A 259 0.17 2.56 8.91
C LEU A 259 0.28 3.87 9.72
N LEU A 260 1.50 4.36 9.91
CA LEU A 260 1.79 5.61 10.60
C LEU A 260 1.62 6.82 9.66
N GLU A 261 1.57 8.04 10.20
CA GLU A 261 1.50 9.27 9.37
C GLU A 261 2.58 9.27 8.28
N SER A 262 3.81 8.83 8.62
CA SER A 262 4.92 8.77 7.68
C SER A 262 4.70 7.86 6.46
N GLY A 263 3.89 6.81 6.61
CA GLY A 263 3.58 5.87 5.52
C GLY A 263 2.27 6.18 4.78
N MET A 264 1.36 6.91 5.42
CA MET A 264 -0.01 7.09 4.93
C MET A 264 -0.32 8.52 4.48
N HIS A 265 0.27 9.54 5.13
CA HIS A 265 0.03 10.93 4.79
C HIS A 265 0.84 11.32 3.55
N VAL A 266 0.15 11.81 2.52
CA VAL A 266 0.73 12.16 1.22
C VAL A 266 0.46 13.62 0.87
N PRO A 267 1.33 14.26 0.07
CA PRO A 267 0.99 15.55 -0.52
C PRO A 267 -0.19 15.40 -1.48
N LEU A 268 -1.04 16.41 -1.52
CA LEU A 268 -2.07 16.58 -2.55
C LEU A 268 -2.25 18.06 -2.84
N MET A 269 -2.03 18.44 -4.09
CA MET A 269 -2.28 19.79 -4.62
C MET A 269 -3.12 19.70 -5.88
N ILE A 270 -4.09 20.58 -6.00
CA ILE A 270 -4.98 20.62 -7.17
C ILE A 270 -5.02 22.05 -7.70
N ARG A 271 -4.49 22.23 -8.91
CA ARG A 271 -4.54 23.48 -9.63
C ARG A 271 -5.77 23.52 -10.53
N PHE A 272 -6.58 24.56 -10.37
CA PHE A 272 -7.71 24.87 -11.24
C PHE A 272 -7.37 26.08 -12.10
N PRO A 273 -7.37 25.95 -13.44
CA PRO A 273 -7.21 27.14 -14.30
C PRO A 273 -8.45 28.05 -14.18
N LYS A 274 -8.33 29.30 -14.56
CA LYS A 274 -9.38 30.33 -14.44
C LYS A 274 -10.74 29.85 -14.97
N LYS A 275 -10.76 29.14 -16.10
CA LYS A 275 -11.97 28.57 -16.71
C LYS A 275 -12.74 27.63 -15.77
N TRP A 276 -12.01 26.86 -14.95
CA TRP A 276 -12.55 25.82 -14.05
C TRP A 276 -12.47 26.22 -12.57
N GLN A 277 -12.19 27.50 -12.26
CA GLN A 277 -12.06 27.98 -10.87
C GLN A 277 -13.35 27.81 -10.05
N HIS A 278 -14.52 27.80 -10.70
CA HIS A 278 -15.81 27.56 -10.05
C HIS A 278 -15.96 26.14 -9.47
N LEU A 279 -15.11 25.17 -9.89
CA LEU A 279 -15.04 23.81 -9.34
C LEU A 279 -14.08 23.70 -8.15
N ALA A 280 -13.26 24.71 -7.91
CA ALA A 280 -12.29 24.72 -6.83
C ALA A 280 -12.98 24.93 -5.47
N PRO A 281 -12.53 24.26 -4.40
CA PRO A 281 -13.10 24.42 -3.07
C PRO A 281 -12.67 25.74 -2.38
N ALA A 282 -11.60 26.38 -2.87
CA ALA A 282 -11.02 27.59 -2.31
C ALA A 282 -10.17 28.33 -3.36
N LYS A 283 -9.65 29.51 -3.00
CA LYS A 283 -8.76 30.31 -3.86
C LYS A 283 -7.40 29.62 -4.05
N PRO A 284 -6.70 29.84 -5.19
CA PRO A 284 -5.32 29.41 -5.36
C PRO A 284 -4.41 29.88 -4.22
N GLY A 285 -3.40 29.06 -3.90
CA GLY A 285 -2.43 29.33 -2.82
C GLY A 285 -2.95 29.08 -1.39
N THR A 286 -4.20 28.60 -1.24
CA THR A 286 -4.78 28.32 0.09
C THR A 286 -4.65 26.86 0.49
N ASN A 287 -4.81 26.60 1.79
CA ASN A 287 -4.85 25.25 2.37
C ASN A 287 -6.29 24.78 2.57
N SER A 288 -6.49 23.46 2.42
CA SER A 288 -7.68 22.74 2.83
C SER A 288 -7.30 21.67 3.84
N ASP A 289 -7.97 21.64 5.00
CA ASP A 289 -7.81 20.61 6.03
C ASP A 289 -8.84 19.47 5.90
N ARG A 290 -9.58 19.45 4.79
CA ARG A 290 -10.51 18.37 4.47
C ARG A 290 -9.79 17.03 4.44
N LEU A 291 -10.32 16.04 5.15
CA LEU A 291 -9.87 14.65 5.04
C LEU A 291 -10.17 14.10 3.65
N VAL A 292 -9.14 13.62 2.95
CA VAL A 292 -9.22 12.99 1.64
C VAL A 292 -8.57 11.63 1.70
N SER A 293 -9.22 10.62 1.15
CA SER A 293 -8.71 9.25 1.01
C SER A 293 -8.59 8.88 -0.46
N PHE A 294 -7.68 8.00 -0.80
CA PHE A 294 -7.50 7.55 -2.19
C PHE A 294 -8.73 6.91 -2.81
N VAL A 295 -9.57 6.27 -2.02
CA VAL A 295 -10.84 5.74 -2.50
C VAL A 295 -11.74 6.83 -3.10
N ASP A 296 -11.49 8.10 -2.77
CA ASP A 296 -12.27 9.27 -3.21
C ASP A 296 -11.80 9.87 -4.54
N TYR A 297 -10.61 9.47 -5.04
CA TYR A 297 -10.02 10.09 -6.23
C TYR A 297 -10.82 9.75 -7.50
N ALA A 298 -11.12 8.48 -7.73
CA ALA A 298 -11.90 8.05 -8.89
C ALA A 298 -13.29 8.74 -8.97
N PRO A 299 -14.15 8.69 -7.93
CA PRO A 299 -15.44 9.37 -7.97
C PRO A 299 -15.29 10.90 -8.08
N THR A 300 -14.19 11.49 -7.61
CA THR A 300 -13.93 12.93 -7.76
C THR A 300 -13.62 13.30 -9.20
N ILE A 301 -12.79 12.52 -9.91
CA ILE A 301 -12.54 12.76 -11.33
C ILE A 301 -13.82 12.61 -12.15
N LEU A 302 -14.61 11.58 -11.88
CA LEU A 302 -15.90 11.39 -12.56
C LEU A 302 -16.85 12.56 -12.31
N SER A 303 -16.89 13.09 -11.08
CA SER A 303 -17.70 14.28 -10.73
C SER A 303 -17.21 15.53 -11.47
N LEU A 304 -15.91 15.79 -11.52
CA LEU A 304 -15.31 16.95 -12.20
C LEU A 304 -15.55 16.92 -13.72
N THR A 305 -15.66 15.74 -14.31
CA THR A 305 -15.84 15.52 -15.75
C THR A 305 -17.30 15.28 -16.14
N GLY A 306 -18.24 15.35 -15.18
CA GLY A 306 -19.66 15.09 -15.43
C GLY A 306 -20.02 13.64 -15.78
N VAL A 307 -19.11 12.69 -15.52
CA VAL A 307 -19.32 11.26 -15.74
C VAL A 307 -20.06 10.65 -14.56
N PRO A 308 -21.08 9.81 -14.76
CA PRO A 308 -21.79 9.14 -13.66
C PRO A 308 -20.84 8.30 -12.81
N ILE A 309 -20.99 8.39 -11.49
CA ILE A 309 -20.24 7.60 -10.52
C ILE A 309 -20.98 6.26 -10.32
N PRO A 310 -20.33 5.10 -10.58
CA PRO A 310 -20.94 3.80 -10.33
C PRO A 310 -21.27 3.58 -8.85
N GLU A 311 -22.39 2.92 -8.56
CA GLU A 311 -22.79 2.56 -7.19
C GLU A 311 -21.83 1.60 -6.51
N SER A 312 -21.08 0.81 -7.29
CA SER A 312 -20.04 -0.08 -6.79
C SER A 312 -18.82 0.65 -6.20
N MET A 313 -18.62 1.94 -6.51
CA MET A 313 -17.53 2.72 -5.91
C MET A 313 -17.83 3.02 -4.44
N GLN A 314 -16.87 2.70 -3.57
CA GLN A 314 -16.97 2.95 -2.12
C GLN A 314 -16.47 4.34 -1.72
N GLY A 315 -15.78 5.03 -2.63
CA GLY A 315 -15.33 6.39 -2.47
C GLY A 315 -16.45 7.41 -2.61
N GLN A 316 -16.21 8.61 -2.10
CA GLN A 316 -17.12 9.75 -2.24
C GLN A 316 -16.40 10.93 -2.90
N SER A 317 -17.04 11.60 -3.85
CA SER A 317 -16.48 12.78 -4.48
C SER A 317 -16.26 13.91 -3.46
N PHE A 318 -15.09 14.53 -3.50
CA PHE A 318 -14.77 15.71 -2.68
C PHE A 318 -14.68 17.01 -3.49
N LEU A 319 -14.90 16.95 -4.80
CA LEU A 319 -14.93 18.09 -5.73
C LEU A 319 -16.01 17.91 -6.80
N GLY A 320 -16.32 18.98 -7.48
CA GLY A 320 -17.29 19.02 -8.59
C GLY A 320 -18.75 19.00 -8.10
N PRO A 321 -19.71 18.89 -9.05
CA PRO A 321 -21.14 18.99 -8.75
C PRO A 321 -21.67 17.89 -7.81
N LYS A 322 -21.00 16.73 -7.76
CA LYS A 322 -21.32 15.60 -6.87
C LYS A 322 -20.53 15.63 -5.56
N ASN A 323 -19.98 16.80 -5.18
CA ASN A 323 -19.22 16.96 -3.94
C ASN A 323 -20.04 16.57 -2.71
N MET A 324 -19.51 15.62 -1.95
CA MET A 324 -20.14 15.10 -0.74
C MET A 324 -19.64 15.84 0.51
N ARG A 325 -20.36 15.70 1.63
CA ARG A 325 -19.89 16.20 2.93
C ARG A 325 -18.50 15.64 3.26
N PRO A 326 -17.64 16.43 3.96
CA PRO A 326 -16.32 15.94 4.38
C PRO A 326 -16.42 14.64 5.16
N ARG A 327 -15.49 13.72 4.91
CA ARG A 327 -15.32 12.49 5.69
C ARG A 327 -14.99 12.84 7.13
N ARG A 328 -15.54 12.09 8.06
CA ARG A 328 -15.15 12.13 9.47
C ARG A 328 -13.89 11.28 9.72
N TYR A 329 -13.70 10.23 8.91
CA TYR A 329 -12.61 9.27 9.04
C TYR A 329 -12.06 8.89 7.68
N VAL A 330 -10.76 8.62 7.63
CA VAL A 330 -10.10 7.86 6.58
C VAL A 330 -9.58 6.55 7.16
N PHE A 331 -9.50 5.51 6.33
CA PHE A 331 -9.17 4.16 6.75
C PHE A 331 -7.98 3.65 5.97
N GLY A 332 -7.08 2.94 6.66
CA GLY A 332 -5.91 2.32 6.09
C GLY A 332 -5.82 0.84 6.41
N HIS A 333 -5.16 0.09 5.54
CA HIS A 333 -4.92 -1.32 5.74
C HIS A 333 -3.46 -1.67 5.42
N ARG A 334 -2.94 -2.66 6.14
CA ARG A 334 -1.72 -3.37 5.83
C ARG A 334 -1.98 -4.86 5.95
N ASP A 335 -1.60 -5.57 4.92
CA ASP A 335 -1.68 -7.03 4.81
C ASP A 335 -0.29 -7.56 4.40
N ARG A 336 -0.16 -8.73 3.74
CA ARG A 336 1.14 -9.18 3.26
C ARG A 336 1.74 -8.17 2.27
N VAL A 337 2.98 -7.78 2.53
CA VAL A 337 3.80 -6.93 1.65
C VAL A 337 5.14 -7.61 1.42
N ASP A 338 5.50 -7.82 0.16
CA ASP A 338 6.60 -8.69 -0.22
C ASP A 338 6.39 -10.10 0.39
N GLU A 339 7.39 -10.73 0.98
CA GLU A 339 7.30 -11.99 1.74
C GLU A 339 6.76 -11.81 3.16
N VAL A 340 6.64 -10.57 3.64
CA VAL A 340 6.30 -10.25 5.04
C VAL A 340 4.80 -10.32 5.27
N ARG A 341 4.36 -11.32 6.02
CA ARG A 341 2.99 -11.46 6.49
C ARG A 341 2.71 -10.49 7.63
N ASP A 342 1.56 -9.85 7.56
CA ASP A 342 1.06 -8.92 8.57
C ASP A 342 -0.44 -8.73 8.37
N LEU A 343 -1.12 -8.23 9.39
CA LEU A 343 -2.47 -7.70 9.27
C LEU A 343 -2.68 -6.59 10.29
N ALA A 344 -2.93 -5.40 9.79
CA ALA A 344 -3.27 -4.23 10.59
C ALA A 344 -4.28 -3.34 9.86
N ARG A 345 -5.06 -2.59 10.64
CA ARG A 345 -6.06 -1.62 10.13
C ARG A 345 -5.93 -0.32 10.89
N SER A 346 -6.12 0.81 10.21
CA SER A 346 -6.08 2.12 10.85
C SER A 346 -7.34 2.93 10.60
N VAL A 347 -7.61 3.84 11.53
CA VAL A 347 -8.64 4.89 11.43
C VAL A 347 -8.00 6.21 11.80
N ARG A 348 -8.13 7.20 10.92
CA ARG A 348 -7.61 8.55 11.11
C ARG A 348 -8.77 9.54 11.03
N ASP A 349 -8.98 10.35 12.08
CA ASP A 349 -9.82 11.55 11.99
C ASP A 349 -8.94 12.80 11.73
N VAL A 350 -9.45 14.00 11.94
CA VAL A 350 -8.67 15.24 11.71
C VAL A 350 -7.49 15.42 12.68
N ARG A 351 -7.43 14.68 13.80
CA ARG A 351 -6.40 14.82 14.83
C ARG A 351 -5.77 13.50 15.27
N TYR A 352 -6.57 12.44 15.44
CA TYR A 352 -6.13 11.19 16.06
C TYR A 352 -5.99 10.06 15.05
N LEU A 353 -4.92 9.31 15.15
CA LEU A 353 -4.68 8.05 14.44
C LEU A 353 -4.84 6.89 15.41
N TYR A 354 -5.68 5.92 15.06
CA TYR A 354 -5.82 4.63 15.73
C TYR A 354 -5.36 3.52 14.80
N ILE A 355 -4.58 2.57 15.34
CA ILE A 355 -4.13 1.36 14.63
C ILE A 355 -4.49 0.15 15.48
N ARG A 356 -5.09 -0.87 14.85
CA ARG A 356 -5.27 -2.21 15.40
C ARG A 356 -4.32 -3.17 14.71
N ASN A 357 -3.41 -3.76 15.46
CA ASN A 357 -2.48 -4.79 15.01
C ASN A 357 -3.05 -6.16 15.35
N TYR A 358 -3.27 -6.99 14.32
CA TYR A 358 -3.83 -8.34 14.48
C TYR A 358 -2.75 -9.42 14.58
N MET A 359 -1.49 -9.05 14.28
CA MET A 359 -0.31 -9.89 14.46
C MET A 359 0.73 -9.16 15.33
N PRO A 360 0.43 -8.84 16.61
CA PRO A 360 1.30 -8.01 17.45
C PRO A 360 2.62 -8.71 17.85
N HIS A 361 2.72 -10.01 17.68
CA HIS A 361 3.94 -10.79 17.85
C HIS A 361 5.00 -10.51 16.75
N LEU A 362 4.66 -9.71 15.75
CA LEU A 362 5.54 -9.26 14.69
C LEU A 362 5.80 -7.75 14.83
N GLY A 363 7.07 -7.33 14.77
CA GLY A 363 7.46 -5.93 14.84
C GLY A 363 7.24 -5.16 13.53
N TYR A 364 7.56 -3.87 13.54
CA TYR A 364 7.56 -3.04 12.33
C TYR A 364 8.77 -3.35 11.43
N ASN A 365 9.95 -3.56 12.03
CA ASN A 365 11.23 -3.73 11.33
C ASN A 365 11.53 -5.20 11.02
N GLN A 366 10.54 -5.94 10.47
CA GLN A 366 10.77 -7.32 10.07
C GLN A 366 11.82 -7.40 8.96
N PRO A 367 12.70 -8.42 8.95
CA PRO A 367 13.57 -8.71 7.82
C PRO A 367 12.76 -8.81 6.52
N THR A 368 13.20 -8.13 5.47
CA THR A 368 12.47 -8.06 4.19
C THR A 368 13.49 -7.85 3.08
N VAL A 369 13.61 -8.81 2.18
CA VAL A 369 14.73 -8.87 1.22
C VAL A 369 14.87 -7.62 0.36
N TRP A 370 13.75 -7.09 -0.17
CA TRP A 370 13.83 -5.93 -1.05
C TRP A 370 14.38 -4.67 -0.36
N PRO A 371 13.81 -4.17 0.75
CA PRO A 371 14.37 -3.01 1.45
C PRO A 371 15.72 -3.31 2.12
N ASP A 372 16.02 -4.57 2.46
CA ASP A 372 17.29 -4.96 3.08
C ASP A 372 18.48 -4.93 2.10
N ASN A 373 18.26 -4.70 0.79
CA ASN A 373 19.34 -4.30 -0.11
C ASN A 373 19.86 -2.87 0.16
N GLY A 374 19.15 -2.07 0.94
CA GLY A 374 19.56 -0.71 1.30
C GLY A 374 20.42 -0.65 2.54
N GLU A 375 21.57 0.04 2.47
CA GLU A 375 22.56 0.17 3.56
C GLU A 375 21.94 0.70 4.86
N ILE A 376 20.96 1.60 4.79
CA ILE A 376 20.27 2.15 5.96
C ILE A 376 19.60 1.07 6.81
N ARG A 377 19.10 -0.01 6.19
CA ARG A 377 18.47 -1.13 6.92
C ARG A 377 19.49 -1.92 7.74
N HIS A 378 20.67 -2.15 7.17
CA HIS A 378 21.76 -2.83 7.86
C HIS A 378 22.26 -2.00 9.06
N GLU A 379 22.28 -0.68 8.95
CA GLU A 379 22.64 0.19 10.06
C GLU A 379 21.61 0.12 11.21
N PHE A 380 20.31 0.03 10.88
CA PHE A 380 19.27 -0.23 11.89
C PHE A 380 19.49 -1.57 12.59
N TYR A 381 19.78 -2.66 11.85
CA TYR A 381 20.05 -3.97 12.45
C TYR A 381 21.28 -3.93 13.33
N ARG A 382 22.40 -3.39 12.84
CA ARG A 382 23.64 -3.25 13.61
C ARG A 382 23.42 -2.55 14.95
N LEU A 383 22.76 -1.40 14.94
CA LEU A 383 22.50 -0.63 16.15
C LEU A 383 21.49 -1.32 17.10
N THR A 384 20.57 -2.10 16.55
CA THR A 384 19.64 -2.93 17.33
C THR A 384 20.40 -4.03 18.08
N ASP A 385 21.28 -4.76 17.38
CA ASP A 385 22.08 -5.85 17.94
C ASP A 385 23.08 -5.32 18.99
N GLU A 386 23.66 -4.14 18.76
CA GLU A 386 24.53 -3.45 19.70
C GLU A 386 23.77 -2.79 20.88
N LYS A 387 22.43 -2.88 20.93
CA LYS A 387 21.56 -2.27 21.95
C LYS A 387 21.72 -0.75 22.08
N LYS A 388 22.02 -0.07 20.96
CA LYS A 388 22.26 1.39 20.90
C LYS A 388 21.03 2.20 20.49
N MET A 389 19.84 1.56 20.38
CA MET A 389 18.60 2.24 20.02
C MET A 389 18.02 3.03 21.20
N THR A 390 17.68 4.29 20.96
CA THR A 390 16.88 5.11 21.90
C THR A 390 15.42 4.63 21.92
N ALA A 391 14.62 5.05 22.90
CA ALA A 391 13.22 4.68 23.00
C ALA A 391 12.38 5.01 21.72
N PRO A 392 12.51 6.20 21.09
CA PRO A 392 11.86 6.48 19.82
C PRO A 392 12.29 5.56 18.67
N GLN A 393 13.56 5.17 18.62
CA GLN A 393 14.12 4.28 17.61
C GLN A 393 13.70 2.83 17.85
N TRP A 394 13.65 2.41 19.12
CA TRP A 394 13.19 1.09 19.54
C TRP A 394 11.74 0.81 19.16
N HIS A 395 10.88 1.83 19.11
CA HIS A 395 9.51 1.68 18.64
C HIS A 395 9.42 1.02 17.25
N PHE A 396 10.35 1.33 16.35
CA PHE A 396 10.44 0.71 15.04
C PHE A 396 11.23 -0.61 15.04
N ALA A 397 12.32 -0.67 15.82
CA ALA A 397 13.25 -1.80 15.84
C ALA A 397 12.75 -3.00 16.65
N ALA A 398 11.78 -2.80 17.56
CA ALA A 398 11.28 -3.83 18.45
C ALA A 398 10.73 -5.07 17.69
N PRO A 399 10.98 -6.29 18.21
CA PRO A 399 10.54 -7.53 17.57
C PRO A 399 9.03 -7.75 17.64
N THR A 400 8.34 -7.02 18.53
CA THR A 400 6.88 -7.05 18.71
C THR A 400 6.34 -5.62 18.73
N ARG A 401 5.03 -5.45 18.64
CA ARG A 401 4.36 -4.15 18.73
C ARG A 401 3.09 -4.21 19.57
N ALA A 402 2.57 -3.06 19.96
CA ALA A 402 1.35 -2.96 20.71
C ALA A 402 0.15 -3.55 19.92
N VAL A 403 -0.79 -4.15 20.64
CA VAL A 403 -2.05 -4.65 20.06
C VAL A 403 -2.87 -3.50 19.48
N GLU A 404 -2.88 -2.37 20.18
CA GLU A 404 -3.55 -1.14 19.74
C GLU A 404 -2.64 0.05 19.93
N GLU A 405 -2.72 0.97 18.99
CA GLU A 405 -1.97 2.21 19.03
C GLU A 405 -2.94 3.38 18.83
N LEU A 406 -2.74 4.44 19.60
CA LEU A 406 -3.47 5.70 19.48
C LEU A 406 -2.48 6.87 19.53
N TYR A 407 -2.51 7.73 18.54
CA TYR A 407 -1.62 8.89 18.43
C TYR A 407 -2.41 10.18 18.27
N ASP A 408 -1.99 11.24 18.94
CA ASP A 408 -2.44 12.61 18.71
C ASP A 408 -1.51 13.27 17.69
N CYS A 409 -1.83 13.17 16.41
CA CYS A 409 -0.96 13.61 15.32
C CYS A 409 -0.76 15.13 15.24
N GLN A 410 -1.48 15.92 16.05
CA GLN A 410 -1.27 17.37 16.14
C GLN A 410 -0.09 17.72 17.05
N VAL A 411 0.10 16.97 18.14
CA VAL A 411 1.17 17.22 19.12
C VAL A 411 2.30 16.20 19.00
N ASP A 412 2.06 15.08 18.36
CA ASP A 412 3.00 14.01 18.08
C ASP A 412 2.92 13.59 16.59
N PRO A 413 3.37 14.44 15.66
CA PRO A 413 3.31 14.17 14.23
C PRO A 413 4.20 12.98 13.82
N GLN A 414 5.15 12.58 14.66
CA GLN A 414 6.02 11.43 14.44
C GLN A 414 5.43 10.09 14.94
N ASN A 415 4.27 10.11 15.61
CA ASN A 415 3.61 8.94 16.19
C ASN A 415 4.55 8.10 17.08
N LEU A 416 5.13 8.72 18.10
CA LEU A 416 6.07 8.09 19.02
C LEU A 416 5.43 7.70 20.34
N ARG A 417 4.43 8.47 20.79
CA ARG A 417 3.76 8.28 22.07
C ARG A 417 2.41 7.56 21.88
N ASN A 418 2.39 6.27 22.12
CA ASN A 418 1.14 5.52 22.13
C ASN A 418 0.26 5.92 23.33
N LEU A 419 -0.97 6.38 23.06
CA LEU A 419 -1.95 6.84 24.04
C LEU A 419 -3.06 5.80 24.31
N ALA A 420 -2.94 4.57 23.79
CA ALA A 420 -3.98 3.55 23.91
C ALA A 420 -4.32 3.21 25.38
N ASP A 421 -3.32 3.21 26.26
CA ASP A 421 -3.50 2.95 27.70
C ASP A 421 -3.82 4.20 28.54
N SER A 422 -3.86 5.37 27.91
CA SER A 422 -4.11 6.63 28.61
C SER A 422 -5.58 6.76 29.00
N ARG A 423 -5.85 6.81 30.31
CA ARG A 423 -7.21 7.04 30.85
C ARG A 423 -7.88 8.29 30.26
N LYS A 424 -7.12 9.37 30.07
CA LYS A 424 -7.59 10.63 29.49
C LYS A 424 -8.10 10.47 28.05
N HIS A 425 -7.62 9.48 27.31
CA HIS A 425 -7.91 9.31 25.89
C HIS A 425 -8.88 8.12 25.61
N GLN A 426 -9.42 7.46 26.64
CA GLN A 426 -10.28 6.28 26.46
C GLN A 426 -11.55 6.57 25.66
N ALA A 427 -12.17 7.73 25.81
CA ALA A 427 -13.35 8.12 25.02
C ALA A 427 -13.01 8.21 23.52
N ILE A 428 -11.83 8.76 23.19
CA ILE A 428 -11.32 8.86 21.82
C ILE A 428 -11.02 7.48 21.26
N LEU A 429 -10.32 6.65 22.01
CA LEU A 429 -9.99 5.28 21.65
C LEU A 429 -11.25 4.45 21.34
N ASN A 430 -12.26 4.52 22.22
CA ASN A 430 -13.51 3.80 22.05
C ASN A 430 -14.30 4.27 20.81
N ARG A 431 -14.28 5.56 20.52
CA ARG A 431 -14.90 6.16 19.32
C ARG A 431 -14.22 5.65 18.05
N LEU A 432 -12.89 5.62 18.02
CA LEU A 432 -12.13 5.15 16.84
C LEU A 432 -12.20 3.63 16.68
N ARG A 433 -12.22 2.85 17.77
CA ARG A 433 -12.52 1.42 17.76
C ARG A 433 -13.92 1.12 17.16
N ALA A 434 -14.91 1.91 17.53
CA ALA A 434 -16.26 1.76 16.97
C ALA A 434 -16.29 2.07 15.47
N ALA A 435 -15.61 3.15 15.03
CA ALA A 435 -15.48 3.50 13.62
C ALA A 435 -14.75 2.40 12.83
N HIS A 436 -13.67 1.85 13.39
CA HIS A 436 -12.93 0.73 12.82
C HIS A 436 -13.83 -0.50 12.63
N ARG A 437 -14.50 -0.98 13.69
CA ARG A 437 -15.39 -2.15 13.62
C ARG A 437 -16.54 -1.94 12.64
N LYS A 438 -17.07 -0.72 12.56
CA LYS A 438 -18.10 -0.38 11.59
C LYS A 438 -17.56 -0.49 10.16
N HIS A 439 -16.38 0.08 9.89
CA HIS A 439 -15.77 0.07 8.56
C HIS A 439 -15.50 -1.35 8.05
N ILE A 440 -14.80 -2.19 8.82
CA ILE A 440 -14.46 -3.57 8.38
C ILE A 440 -15.71 -4.42 8.11
N ARG A 441 -16.81 -4.17 8.84
CA ARG A 441 -18.09 -4.83 8.61
C ARG A 441 -18.78 -4.30 7.35
N ASP A 442 -18.92 -2.98 7.25
CA ASP A 442 -19.70 -2.33 6.18
C ASP A 442 -19.02 -2.49 4.81
N THR A 443 -17.69 -2.56 4.76
CA THR A 443 -16.92 -2.79 3.54
C THR A 443 -16.70 -4.28 3.24
N ILE A 444 -17.15 -5.17 4.13
CA ILE A 444 -16.92 -6.62 4.01
C ILE A 444 -15.42 -6.88 3.83
N ASP A 445 -14.61 -6.49 4.83
CA ASP A 445 -13.15 -6.62 4.76
C ASP A 445 -12.75 -8.11 4.69
N LEU A 446 -12.39 -8.58 3.50
CA LEU A 446 -12.01 -9.96 3.19
C LEU A 446 -10.55 -10.27 3.58
N GLY A 447 -9.76 -9.26 3.95
CA GLY A 447 -8.36 -9.43 4.37
C GLY A 447 -8.20 -10.28 5.64
N PHE A 448 -9.27 -10.52 6.38
CA PHE A 448 -9.26 -11.43 7.54
C PHE A 448 -9.25 -12.91 7.17
N LEU A 449 -9.57 -13.27 5.93
CA LEU A 449 -9.42 -14.64 5.43
C LEU A 449 -7.92 -14.94 5.22
N PRO A 450 -7.42 -16.13 5.60
CA PRO A 450 -6.10 -16.57 5.16
C PRO A 450 -6.02 -16.58 3.63
N GLU A 451 -4.88 -16.17 3.07
CA GLU A 451 -4.73 -15.97 1.62
C GLU A 451 -5.00 -17.27 0.83
N SER A 452 -4.58 -18.44 1.36
CA SER A 452 -4.85 -19.74 0.75
C SER A 452 -6.33 -20.12 0.77
N GLU A 453 -7.02 -19.90 1.89
CA GLU A 453 -8.46 -20.16 2.00
C GLU A 453 -9.28 -19.27 1.05
N ALA A 454 -8.89 -17.98 0.99
CA ALA A 454 -9.50 -17.04 0.06
C ALA A 454 -9.26 -17.45 -1.39
N TRP A 455 -8.06 -18.00 -1.73
CA TRP A 455 -7.72 -18.43 -3.07
C TRP A 455 -8.63 -19.57 -3.58
N GLU A 456 -8.87 -20.56 -2.74
CA GLU A 456 -9.80 -21.65 -3.05
C GLU A 456 -11.25 -21.16 -3.14
N MET A 457 -11.68 -20.36 -2.16
CA MET A 457 -13.03 -19.82 -2.09
C MET A 457 -13.39 -18.95 -3.31
N PHE A 458 -12.44 -18.20 -3.85
CA PHE A 458 -12.66 -17.23 -4.93
C PHE A 458 -12.23 -17.76 -6.31
N SER A 459 -12.12 -19.08 -6.48
CA SER A 459 -11.69 -19.73 -7.72
C SER A 459 -12.66 -19.52 -8.89
N GLU A 460 -13.97 -19.53 -8.65
CA GLU A 460 -15.01 -19.38 -9.67
C GLU A 460 -15.60 -17.96 -9.74
N LYS A 461 -15.71 -17.30 -8.59
CA LYS A 461 -16.27 -15.95 -8.45
C LYS A 461 -15.34 -15.08 -7.64
N THR A 462 -15.29 -13.81 -7.97
CA THR A 462 -14.44 -12.85 -7.25
C THR A 462 -14.86 -12.69 -5.79
N GLY A 463 -13.91 -12.33 -4.93
CA GLY A 463 -14.20 -12.04 -3.52
C GLY A 463 -15.26 -10.96 -3.36
N TRP A 464 -15.26 -9.94 -4.23
CA TRP A 464 -16.30 -8.91 -4.27
C TRP A 464 -17.69 -9.50 -4.51
N GLU A 465 -17.87 -10.33 -5.57
CA GLU A 465 -19.17 -10.92 -5.91
C GLU A 465 -19.70 -11.82 -4.80
N LEU A 466 -18.83 -12.64 -4.22
CA LEU A 466 -19.22 -13.52 -3.10
C LEU A 466 -19.49 -12.72 -1.82
N GLY A 467 -18.69 -11.70 -1.52
CA GLY A 467 -18.87 -10.84 -0.37
C GLY A 467 -20.17 -10.05 -0.43
N GLN A 468 -20.39 -9.30 -1.52
CA GLN A 468 -21.62 -8.52 -1.72
C GLN A 468 -22.87 -9.42 -1.84
N GLY A 469 -22.71 -10.63 -2.35
CA GLY A 469 -23.77 -11.64 -2.40
C GLY A 469 -24.06 -12.35 -1.07
N GLY A 470 -23.38 -11.96 0.03
CA GLY A 470 -23.58 -12.54 1.37
C GLY A 470 -23.14 -14.00 1.51
N LYS A 471 -22.30 -14.50 0.58
CA LYS A 471 -21.82 -15.88 0.59
C LYS A 471 -20.60 -16.10 1.48
N VAL A 472 -19.89 -15.04 1.85
CA VAL A 472 -18.72 -15.08 2.73
C VAL A 472 -19.15 -14.80 4.18
N LYS A 473 -19.02 -15.79 5.06
CA LYS A 473 -19.32 -15.65 6.50
C LYS A 473 -18.15 -14.99 7.24
N ILE A 474 -17.83 -13.73 6.93
CA ILE A 474 -16.63 -13.06 7.46
C ILE A 474 -16.73 -12.66 8.94
N ALA A 475 -17.92 -12.44 9.50
CA ALA A 475 -18.09 -11.93 10.84
C ALA A 475 -17.50 -12.83 11.95
N PRO A 476 -17.65 -14.20 11.93
CA PRO A 476 -16.96 -15.06 12.87
C PRO A 476 -15.43 -14.97 12.79
N VAL A 477 -14.88 -14.86 11.58
CA VAL A 477 -13.44 -14.73 11.33
C VAL A 477 -12.92 -13.42 11.91
N GLN A 478 -13.58 -12.29 11.62
CA GLN A 478 -13.25 -10.96 12.18
C GLN A 478 -13.33 -10.97 13.73
N LYS A 479 -14.30 -11.69 14.30
CA LYS A 479 -14.43 -11.85 15.75
C LYS A 479 -13.25 -12.63 16.34
N ALA A 480 -12.82 -13.72 15.72
CA ALA A 480 -11.67 -14.50 16.15
C ALA A 480 -10.38 -13.68 16.08
N ALA A 481 -10.14 -12.99 14.97
CA ALA A 481 -9.01 -12.07 14.81
C ALA A 481 -8.98 -10.97 15.87
N ALA A 482 -10.13 -10.37 16.19
CA ALA A 482 -10.23 -9.29 17.19
C ALA A 482 -9.83 -9.73 18.61
N GLN A 483 -9.81 -11.03 18.90
CA GLN A 483 -9.42 -11.60 20.20
C GLN A 483 -7.90 -11.69 20.37
N VAL A 484 -7.12 -11.67 19.29
CA VAL A 484 -5.65 -11.76 19.33
C VAL A 484 -5.07 -10.63 20.18
N GLY A 485 -4.19 -11.01 21.13
CA GLY A 485 -3.54 -10.11 22.07
C GLY A 485 -4.43 -9.59 23.22
N THR A 486 -5.70 -10.00 23.29
CA THR A 486 -6.63 -9.55 24.35
C THR A 486 -7.35 -10.68 25.08
N ALA A 487 -7.46 -11.84 24.45
CA ALA A 487 -8.12 -13.02 25.05
C ALA A 487 -7.12 -14.01 25.66
N ASN A 488 -7.64 -14.95 26.41
CA ASN A 488 -6.87 -16.00 27.08
C ASN A 488 -6.79 -17.31 26.27
N GLU A 489 -5.95 -18.23 26.68
CA GLU A 489 -5.72 -19.53 26.06
C GLU A 489 -7.03 -20.32 25.79
N LYS A 490 -7.96 -20.37 26.76
CA LYS A 490 -9.25 -21.07 26.62
C LYS A 490 -10.05 -20.57 25.41
N THR A 491 -10.01 -19.25 25.15
CA THR A 491 -10.69 -18.65 23.99
C THR A 491 -10.08 -19.14 22.68
N PHE A 492 -8.75 -19.16 22.60
CA PHE A 492 -8.05 -19.60 21.38
C PHE A 492 -8.16 -21.12 21.17
N VAL A 493 -8.16 -21.92 22.24
CA VAL A 493 -8.46 -23.35 22.18
C VAL A 493 -9.87 -23.61 21.64
N LYS A 494 -10.85 -22.76 21.96
CA LYS A 494 -12.18 -22.83 21.34
C LYS A 494 -12.14 -22.51 19.86
N ASN A 495 -11.41 -21.46 19.48
CA ASN A 495 -11.32 -21.04 18.07
C ASN A 495 -10.61 -22.10 17.22
N ILE A 496 -9.52 -22.72 17.71
CA ILE A 496 -8.78 -23.73 16.94
C ILE A 496 -9.57 -25.04 16.73
N LYS A 497 -10.65 -25.25 17.47
CA LYS A 497 -11.58 -26.35 17.27
C LYS A 497 -12.80 -26.00 16.43
N ALA A 498 -12.84 -24.80 15.83
CA ALA A 498 -13.98 -24.37 15.03
C ALA A 498 -14.04 -25.14 13.69
N GLU A 499 -15.24 -25.27 13.15
CA GLU A 499 -15.47 -25.88 11.83
C GLU A 499 -14.79 -25.05 10.71
N ASP A 500 -14.91 -23.72 10.77
CA ASP A 500 -14.34 -22.79 9.80
C ASP A 500 -12.82 -22.69 9.93
N ALA A 501 -12.08 -23.04 8.86
CA ALA A 501 -10.62 -23.00 8.82
C ALA A 501 -10.04 -21.62 9.12
N SER A 502 -10.68 -20.56 8.66
CA SER A 502 -10.22 -19.19 8.94
C SER A 502 -10.34 -18.82 10.42
N VAL A 503 -11.36 -19.37 11.12
CA VAL A 503 -11.48 -19.21 12.58
C VAL A 503 -10.38 -20.00 13.30
N ARG A 504 -10.08 -21.24 12.85
CA ARG A 504 -8.97 -22.05 13.40
C ARG A 504 -7.61 -21.36 13.20
N TYR A 505 -7.38 -20.79 12.02
CA TYR A 505 -6.18 -20.00 11.72
C TYR A 505 -5.97 -18.87 12.74
N TRP A 506 -7.00 -18.08 13.04
CA TRP A 506 -6.91 -17.04 14.07
C TRP A 506 -6.80 -17.59 15.48
N GLY A 507 -7.26 -18.81 15.73
CA GLY A 507 -7.01 -19.54 16.96
C GLY A 507 -5.51 -19.82 17.15
N ALA A 508 -4.84 -20.34 16.12
CA ALA A 508 -3.40 -20.61 16.13
C ALA A 508 -2.58 -19.32 16.32
N ILE A 509 -2.87 -18.25 15.56
CA ILE A 509 -2.22 -16.93 15.74
C ILE A 509 -2.43 -16.39 17.17
N GLY A 510 -3.62 -16.56 17.73
CA GLY A 510 -3.90 -16.14 19.10
C GLY A 510 -3.02 -16.86 20.11
N LEU A 511 -2.83 -18.17 19.95
CA LEU A 511 -1.94 -18.98 20.79
C LEU A 511 -0.47 -18.58 20.64
N ALA A 512 -0.02 -18.22 19.42
CA ALA A 512 1.33 -17.74 19.16
C ALA A 512 1.68 -16.43 19.90
N ASN A 513 0.68 -15.67 20.33
CA ASN A 513 0.84 -14.42 21.07
C ASN A 513 0.86 -14.60 22.60
N LEU A 514 0.66 -15.79 23.13
CA LEU A 514 0.72 -16.07 24.56
C LEU A 514 2.17 -16.36 24.97
N GLU A 515 2.56 -15.93 26.16
CA GLU A 515 3.90 -16.23 26.71
C GLU A 515 4.11 -17.72 26.96
N LYS A 516 3.07 -18.41 27.43
CA LYS A 516 3.13 -19.82 27.78
C LYS A 516 1.86 -20.53 27.32
N LEU A 517 2.01 -21.79 26.95
CA LEU A 517 0.90 -22.70 26.62
C LEU A 517 0.86 -23.86 27.59
N SER A 518 -0.34 -24.32 27.95
CA SER A 518 -0.55 -25.55 28.68
C SER A 518 -0.12 -26.76 27.85
N LEU A 519 0.22 -27.88 28.54
CA LEU A 519 0.57 -29.12 27.86
C LEU A 519 -0.57 -29.62 26.96
N GLN A 520 -1.82 -29.49 27.43
CA GLN A 520 -3.01 -29.85 26.65
C GLN A 520 -3.14 -29.06 25.38
N THR A 521 -2.83 -27.76 25.43
CA THR A 521 -2.86 -26.90 24.23
C THR A 521 -1.74 -27.27 23.25
N LYS A 522 -0.54 -27.60 23.74
CA LYS A 522 0.54 -28.10 22.85
C LYS A 522 0.15 -29.42 22.18
N GLN A 523 -0.45 -30.36 22.93
CA GLN A 523 -0.98 -31.62 22.38
C GLN A 523 -2.09 -31.39 21.34
N LEU A 524 -2.93 -30.38 21.53
CA LEU A 524 -3.92 -29.96 20.52
C LEU A 524 -3.23 -29.41 19.26
N LEU A 525 -2.27 -28.53 19.42
CA LEU A 525 -1.51 -27.97 18.29
C LEU A 525 -0.78 -29.05 17.49
N HIS A 526 -0.28 -30.11 18.13
CA HIS A 526 0.28 -31.27 17.43
C HIS A 526 -0.75 -31.96 16.51
N LYS A 527 -2.03 -32.05 16.94
CA LYS A 527 -3.10 -32.57 16.07
C LYS A 527 -3.37 -31.63 14.88
N GLU A 528 -3.32 -30.33 15.11
CA GLU A 528 -3.53 -29.32 14.06
C GLU A 528 -2.38 -29.26 13.03
N LEU A 529 -1.24 -29.94 13.27
CA LEU A 529 -0.22 -30.14 12.25
C LEU A 529 -0.71 -31.00 11.07
N GLU A 530 -1.81 -31.72 11.25
CA GLU A 530 -2.49 -32.51 10.21
C GLU A 530 -3.80 -31.87 9.73
N ASP A 531 -4.08 -30.62 10.14
CA ASP A 531 -5.29 -29.89 9.70
C ASP A 531 -5.39 -29.88 8.15
N PRO A 532 -6.57 -30.13 7.57
CA PRO A 532 -6.74 -30.06 6.12
C PRO A 532 -6.37 -28.71 5.52
N SER A 533 -6.53 -27.61 6.28
CA SER A 533 -6.13 -26.26 5.85
C SER A 533 -4.62 -26.05 6.00
N PRO A 534 -3.88 -25.78 4.91
CA PRO A 534 -2.46 -25.43 4.99
C PRO A 534 -2.17 -24.20 5.85
N ALA A 535 -3.05 -23.19 5.83
CA ALA A 535 -2.90 -21.99 6.64
C ALA A 535 -2.92 -22.32 8.14
N VAL A 536 -3.81 -23.24 8.57
CA VAL A 536 -3.91 -23.68 9.95
C VAL A 536 -2.67 -24.50 10.35
N ARG A 537 -2.26 -25.48 9.53
CA ARG A 537 -1.07 -26.30 9.78
C ARG A 537 0.20 -25.47 9.97
N ILE A 538 0.42 -24.51 9.07
CA ILE A 538 1.62 -23.64 9.11
C ILE A 538 1.61 -22.76 10.36
N GLU A 539 0.46 -22.19 10.76
CA GLU A 539 0.41 -21.38 11.99
C GLU A 539 0.44 -22.23 13.26
N ALA A 540 -0.07 -23.45 13.24
CA ALA A 540 0.12 -24.40 14.34
C ALA A 540 1.60 -24.77 14.50
N ALA A 541 2.31 -25.04 13.39
CA ALA A 541 3.74 -25.29 13.37
C ALA A 541 4.54 -24.07 13.87
N ASN A 542 4.23 -22.86 13.38
CA ASN A 542 4.83 -21.62 13.86
C ASN A 542 4.63 -21.43 15.38
N THR A 543 3.42 -21.70 15.88
CA THR A 543 3.09 -21.59 17.30
C THR A 543 3.89 -22.60 18.14
N LEU A 544 3.95 -23.88 17.74
CA LEU A 544 4.73 -24.90 18.42
C LEU A 544 6.22 -24.55 18.46
N ALA A 545 6.79 -24.12 17.33
CA ALA A 545 8.21 -23.71 17.25
C ALA A 545 8.51 -22.55 18.21
N ARG A 546 7.66 -21.53 18.27
CA ARG A 546 7.80 -20.40 19.21
C ARG A 546 7.74 -20.81 20.68
N HIS A 547 7.08 -21.93 20.99
CA HIS A 547 6.96 -22.49 22.34
C HIS A 547 7.89 -23.68 22.61
N GLY A 548 8.97 -23.84 21.80
CA GLY A 548 10.07 -24.75 22.02
C GLY A 548 9.89 -26.17 21.46
N ASP A 549 8.85 -26.40 20.66
CA ASP A 549 8.62 -27.69 19.99
C ASP A 549 8.90 -27.59 18.48
N LEU A 550 10.18 -27.64 18.14
CA LEU A 550 10.68 -27.27 16.81
C LEU A 550 10.62 -28.43 15.80
N ASN A 551 10.92 -29.66 16.22
CA ASN A 551 11.12 -30.78 15.29
C ASN A 551 9.86 -31.10 14.47
N ALA A 552 8.72 -31.28 15.14
CA ALA A 552 7.44 -31.55 14.49
C ALA A 552 7.02 -30.38 13.59
N ALA A 553 7.23 -29.14 14.05
CA ALA A 553 6.93 -27.93 13.29
C ALA A 553 7.69 -27.86 11.96
N VAL A 554 9.01 -28.09 11.97
CA VAL A 554 9.85 -28.01 10.77
C VAL A 554 9.47 -29.08 9.75
N LEU A 555 9.09 -30.28 10.15
CA LEU A 555 8.66 -31.33 9.23
C LEU A 555 7.39 -30.94 8.45
N VAL A 556 6.41 -30.34 9.11
CA VAL A 556 5.19 -29.85 8.45
C VAL A 556 5.49 -28.71 7.48
N LEU A 557 6.33 -27.76 7.87
CA LEU A 557 6.73 -26.66 7.00
C LEU A 557 7.49 -27.16 5.75
N ILE A 558 8.35 -28.18 5.88
CA ILE A 558 9.04 -28.85 4.76
C ILE A 558 8.02 -29.50 3.82
N LYS A 559 6.99 -30.15 4.34
CA LYS A 559 5.93 -30.75 3.52
C LYS A 559 5.20 -29.66 2.70
N ASP A 560 4.83 -28.55 3.33
CA ASP A 560 4.10 -27.46 2.67
C ASP A 560 4.98 -26.63 1.71
N LEU A 561 6.32 -26.66 1.82
CA LEU A 561 7.24 -26.15 0.80
C LEU A 561 7.11 -26.88 -0.55
N ALA A 562 6.67 -28.14 -0.55
CA ALA A 562 6.53 -28.96 -1.78
C ALA A 562 5.16 -28.74 -2.46
N HIS A 563 4.28 -27.93 -1.90
CA HIS A 563 2.92 -27.69 -2.41
C HIS A 563 2.94 -27.02 -3.81
N GLU A 564 1.89 -27.24 -4.62
CA GLU A 564 1.76 -26.63 -5.95
C GLU A 564 1.40 -25.14 -5.87
N ASN A 565 0.54 -24.77 -4.90
CA ASN A 565 0.08 -23.40 -4.71
C ASN A 565 1.17 -22.53 -4.05
N LEU A 566 1.64 -21.51 -4.77
CA LEU A 566 2.71 -20.62 -4.32
C LEU A 566 2.33 -19.76 -3.10
N ILE A 567 1.04 -19.56 -2.82
CA ILE A 567 0.58 -18.87 -1.59
C ILE A 567 0.98 -19.71 -0.36
N ILE A 568 0.78 -21.03 -0.43
CA ILE A 568 1.13 -21.97 0.64
C ILE A 568 2.65 -22.06 0.78
N VAL A 569 3.35 -22.24 -0.34
CA VAL A 569 4.83 -22.29 -0.37
C VAL A 569 5.43 -21.01 0.21
N SER A 570 4.91 -19.84 -0.15
CA SER A 570 5.36 -18.55 0.39
C SER A 570 5.15 -18.44 1.90
N HIS A 571 4.03 -18.96 2.42
CA HIS A 571 3.74 -18.97 3.84
C HIS A 571 4.72 -19.89 4.61
N ALA A 572 4.93 -21.10 4.12
CA ALA A 572 5.87 -22.05 4.72
C ALA A 572 7.33 -21.54 4.67
N ALA A 573 7.77 -21.04 3.50
CA ALA A 573 9.11 -20.50 3.31
C ALA A 573 9.39 -19.31 4.25
N ARG A 574 8.43 -18.38 4.38
CA ARG A 574 8.56 -17.26 5.31
C ARG A 574 8.63 -17.71 6.76
N THR A 575 7.85 -18.69 7.15
CA THR A 575 7.88 -19.23 8.51
C THR A 575 9.25 -19.87 8.81
N ILE A 576 9.81 -20.66 7.88
CA ILE A 576 11.15 -21.25 8.00
C ILE A 576 12.23 -20.16 8.09
N GLU A 577 12.15 -19.12 7.26
CA GLU A 577 13.07 -17.98 7.28
C GLU A 577 13.12 -17.31 8.66
N LEU A 578 11.94 -17.12 9.29
CA LEU A 578 11.85 -16.50 10.62
C LEU A 578 12.38 -17.40 11.73
N LEU A 579 12.30 -18.72 11.60
CA LEU A 579 12.90 -19.68 12.54
C LEU A 579 14.44 -19.69 12.42
N GLY A 580 14.99 -19.26 11.27
CA GLY A 580 16.42 -19.13 11.07
C GLY A 580 17.19 -20.44 11.25
N GLU A 581 18.34 -20.40 11.91
CA GLU A 581 19.25 -21.55 12.11
C GLU A 581 18.57 -22.72 12.83
N GLN A 582 17.55 -22.47 13.64
CA GLN A 582 16.79 -23.52 14.31
C GLN A 582 16.11 -24.47 13.31
N ALA A 583 15.78 -23.98 12.10
CA ALA A 583 15.15 -24.77 11.04
C ALA A 583 16.18 -25.34 10.04
N ILE A 584 17.44 -25.60 10.45
CA ILE A 584 18.52 -26.08 9.56
C ILE A 584 18.15 -27.34 8.75
N ALA A 585 17.29 -28.21 9.29
CA ALA A 585 16.79 -29.39 8.58
C ALA A 585 16.01 -29.04 7.28
N ALA A 586 15.52 -27.81 7.17
CA ALA A 586 14.84 -27.33 5.97
C ALA A 586 15.80 -26.83 4.86
N LYS A 587 17.14 -26.88 5.04
CA LYS A 587 18.09 -26.33 4.08
C LYS A 587 17.88 -26.86 2.66
N THR A 588 17.97 -28.17 2.46
CA THR A 588 17.79 -28.79 1.13
C THR A 588 16.37 -28.58 0.55
N PRO A 589 15.26 -28.70 1.35
CA PRO A 589 13.93 -28.31 0.89
C PRO A 589 13.81 -26.84 0.45
N MET A 590 14.46 -25.90 1.13
CA MET A 590 14.48 -24.48 0.77
C MET A 590 15.29 -24.25 -0.52
N GLU A 591 16.39 -24.94 -0.73
CA GLU A 591 17.15 -24.93 -2.00
C GLU A 591 16.28 -25.42 -3.16
N ALA A 592 15.55 -26.52 -2.97
CA ALA A 592 14.63 -27.05 -3.98
C ALA A 592 13.46 -26.07 -4.28
N ALA A 593 12.89 -25.44 -3.26
CA ALA A 593 11.84 -24.45 -3.41
C ALA A 593 12.35 -23.20 -4.14
N LEU A 594 13.58 -22.74 -3.87
CA LEU A 594 14.24 -21.64 -4.58
C LEU A 594 14.37 -21.95 -6.08
N ILE A 595 14.91 -23.11 -6.44
CA ILE A 595 15.07 -23.53 -7.85
C ILE A 595 13.71 -23.55 -8.57
N ARG A 596 12.66 -24.07 -7.94
CA ARG A 596 11.30 -24.07 -8.53
C ARG A 596 10.76 -22.64 -8.72
N ALA A 597 10.92 -21.79 -7.72
CA ALA A 597 10.46 -20.41 -7.77
C ALA A 597 11.17 -19.62 -8.88
N GLU A 598 12.47 -19.78 -9.04
CA GLU A 598 13.28 -19.12 -10.07
C GLU A 598 12.97 -19.60 -11.49
N LYS A 599 12.50 -20.85 -11.66
CA LYS A 599 11.98 -21.33 -12.95
C LYS A 599 10.66 -20.65 -13.34
N ILE A 600 9.81 -20.34 -12.37
CA ILE A 600 8.53 -19.64 -12.61
C ILE A 600 8.76 -18.15 -12.86
N ARG A 601 9.63 -17.54 -12.05
CA ARG A 601 9.99 -16.14 -12.14
C ARG A 601 11.51 -15.98 -12.05
N PRO A 602 12.20 -15.89 -13.20
CA PRO A 602 13.65 -15.69 -13.23
C PRO A 602 14.09 -14.44 -12.45
N PRO A 603 15.25 -14.46 -11.77
CA PRO A 603 15.70 -13.36 -10.92
C PRO A 603 16.05 -12.08 -11.69
N ASP A 604 16.34 -12.17 -12.98
CA ASP A 604 16.59 -11.05 -13.90
C ASP A 604 15.29 -10.42 -14.44
N LEU A 605 14.14 -11.08 -14.28
CA LEU A 605 12.85 -10.51 -14.67
C LEU A 605 12.56 -9.27 -13.82
N SER A 606 12.37 -8.13 -14.47
CA SER A 606 12.09 -6.87 -13.80
C SER A 606 10.94 -7.01 -12.79
N PRO A 607 11.11 -6.52 -11.55
CA PRO A 607 10.07 -6.60 -10.52
C PRO A 607 8.81 -5.79 -10.85
N VAL A 608 8.84 -4.93 -11.86
CA VAL A 608 7.64 -4.19 -12.33
C VAL A 608 6.77 -5.01 -13.27
N ILE A 609 7.27 -6.14 -13.79
CA ILE A 609 6.48 -7.07 -14.59
C ILE A 609 5.62 -7.90 -13.64
N VAL A 610 4.31 -7.90 -13.86
CA VAL A 610 3.34 -8.68 -13.08
C VAL A 610 3.01 -9.98 -13.83
N LEU A 611 3.18 -11.11 -13.16
CA LEU A 611 2.80 -12.42 -13.70
C LEU A 611 1.34 -12.75 -13.32
N PRO A 612 0.60 -13.50 -14.15
CA PRO A 612 -0.79 -13.82 -13.87
C PRO A 612 -0.95 -14.82 -12.71
N GLY A 613 -2.07 -14.71 -12.01
CA GLY A 613 -2.44 -15.61 -10.92
C GLY A 613 -1.49 -15.49 -9.71
N ASP A 614 -1.14 -16.62 -9.12
CA ASP A 614 -0.23 -16.71 -7.99
C ASP A 614 1.26 -16.70 -8.38
N LYS A 615 1.58 -16.71 -9.69
CA LYS A 615 2.96 -16.86 -10.19
C LYS A 615 3.90 -15.74 -9.74
N ASP A 616 3.39 -14.56 -9.49
CA ASP A 616 4.19 -13.44 -8.95
C ASP A 616 4.73 -13.73 -7.53
N LEU A 617 4.07 -14.62 -6.78
CA LEU A 617 4.52 -15.05 -5.46
C LEU A 617 5.82 -15.85 -5.49
N ALA A 618 6.20 -16.41 -6.65
CA ALA A 618 7.49 -17.07 -6.82
C ALA A 618 8.65 -16.15 -6.44
N MET A 619 8.54 -14.85 -6.68
CA MET A 619 9.54 -13.86 -6.23
C MET A 619 9.68 -13.85 -4.70
N PHE A 620 8.59 -13.89 -3.97
CA PHE A 620 8.58 -13.85 -2.51
C PHE A 620 9.02 -15.18 -1.90
N VAL A 621 8.69 -16.31 -2.53
CA VAL A 621 9.28 -17.62 -2.18
C VAL A 621 10.80 -17.55 -2.31
N ALA A 622 11.31 -17.08 -3.46
CA ALA A 622 12.75 -16.95 -3.68
C ALA A 622 13.42 -16.00 -2.68
N PHE A 623 12.74 -14.91 -2.28
CA PHE A 623 13.25 -13.98 -1.26
C PHE A 623 13.44 -14.69 0.08
N SER A 624 12.42 -15.36 0.61
CA SER A 624 12.52 -16.08 1.88
C SER A 624 13.57 -17.20 1.83
N CYS A 625 13.62 -17.95 0.72
CA CYS A 625 14.63 -19.01 0.56
C CYS A 625 16.05 -18.46 0.55
N ARG A 626 16.34 -17.41 -0.22
CA ARG A 626 17.66 -16.78 -0.26
C ARG A 626 18.06 -16.18 1.09
N ALA A 627 17.13 -15.48 1.78
CA ALA A 627 17.40 -14.92 3.09
C ALA A 627 17.77 -15.99 4.12
N PHE A 628 17.03 -17.11 4.15
CA PHE A 628 17.31 -18.25 5.00
C PHE A 628 18.68 -18.88 4.70
N LEU A 629 18.93 -19.21 3.42
CA LEU A 629 20.18 -19.86 3.00
C LEU A 629 21.41 -18.98 3.24
N THR A 630 21.28 -17.66 3.06
CA THR A 630 22.36 -16.70 3.34
C THR A 630 22.72 -16.68 4.84
N LYS A 631 21.72 -16.75 5.72
CA LYS A 631 21.96 -16.81 7.17
C LYS A 631 22.70 -18.10 7.59
N LEU A 632 22.41 -19.22 6.94
CA LEU A 632 23.08 -20.50 7.22
C LEU A 632 24.52 -20.58 6.67
N GLY A 633 24.88 -19.77 5.69
CA GLY A 633 26.22 -19.73 5.11
C GLY A 633 27.18 -18.75 5.79
N LYS A 634 26.69 -17.97 6.76
CA LYS A 634 27.50 -17.07 7.62
C LYS A 634 27.92 -17.76 8.91
#